data_7373523f7e87fcee2e89e3d83b91d87e
#
_entry.id   7373523f7e87fcee2e89e3d83b91d87e
#
_cell.length_a   1.000
_cell.length_b   1.000
_cell.length_c   1.000
_cell.angle_alpha   90.00
_cell.angle_beta   90.00
_cell.angle_gamma   90.00
#
_symmetry.space_group_name_H-M   'P 1'
#
loop_
_entity.id
_entity.type
_entity.pdbx_description
1 polymer ?
#
loop_
_entity_poly.entity_id
_entity_poly.type
_entity_poly.pdbx_seq_one_letter_code
_entity_poly.pdbx_strand_id
1 'polypeptide(L)'
;MILILFYIILLFEIINGIWCLYRVIRYNNHNNKLTENSNESKLENSKILIVIPCLREQDIIISTLQHFLKLTSNYENIKILVVTTQKEEYEKQKYLYLQDDLKEDVKNNIDIKKMITKYNKILSTMELKDILKLKLNNNIDRIVENKVKNSKTTSKIVEEYIESRKLRDKVYHKHYPNNEGIMADQLNYVLNNFNFIDEGNYYYSVYNADSIPSENTIKEILKTIEKNKQPKVIQQYSAPISNWNNLSAIMKGFAIYQSNFELRYGLINSNIPNRLLYTYVVGHGMYIRVDVLKKIGGFETKYWCEDIYMSYVLRTKNIPICPIKTLELMQSPQYLSILTRQNAVWFKTSFECLKIFKDVFRKNKKINLNSLGWMIQRLRMNMTWFGLPIAFLYTIIVAILNQNIGILTVATLTYLSMILLEYGSIIRLLENTSKIKLGNKFKILLYTTAAATISNIGPIYSLISQKKEKYKTIR
;
A
#
# COMPACT_ATOMS: atom_id res chain seq x y z
N MET A 1 -9.88 32.77 -16.21
CA MET A 1 -9.64 32.34 -14.81
C MET A 1 -9.14 30.88 -14.73
N ILE A 2 -9.85 29.87 -15.27
CA ILE A 2 -9.45 28.44 -15.20
C ILE A 2 -8.09 28.17 -15.86
N LEU A 3 -7.81 28.76 -17.02
CA LEU A 3 -6.51 28.65 -17.70
C LEU A 3 -5.35 29.20 -16.85
N ILE A 4 -5.54 30.35 -16.21
CA ILE A 4 -4.51 30.96 -15.35
C ILE A 4 -4.24 30.03 -14.15
N LEU A 5 -5.28 29.51 -13.52
CA LEU A 5 -5.16 28.57 -12.41
C LEU A 5 -4.46 27.27 -12.84
N PHE A 6 -4.77 26.75 -14.04
CA PHE A 6 -4.10 25.59 -14.61
C PHE A 6 -2.59 25.83 -14.76
N TYR A 7 -2.17 26.95 -15.37
CA TYR A 7 -0.76 27.26 -15.56
C TYR A 7 -0.02 27.49 -14.25
N ILE A 8 -0.67 28.10 -13.24
CA ILE A 8 -0.09 28.25 -11.89
C ILE A 8 0.15 26.88 -11.25
N ILE A 9 -0.83 25.99 -11.30
CA ILE A 9 -0.69 24.63 -10.76
C ILE A 9 0.41 23.88 -11.50
N LEU A 10 0.42 23.96 -12.83
CA LEU A 10 1.37 23.27 -13.68
C LEU A 10 2.81 23.76 -13.45
N LEU A 11 3.03 25.07 -13.35
CA LEU A 11 4.32 25.66 -13.01
C LEU A 11 4.80 25.18 -11.62
N PHE A 12 3.91 25.17 -10.66
CA PHE A 12 4.21 24.67 -9.32
C PHE A 12 4.62 23.18 -9.33
N GLU A 13 3.93 22.34 -10.12
CA GLU A 13 4.28 20.90 -10.23
C GLU A 13 5.59 20.69 -11.01
N ILE A 14 5.95 21.55 -11.98
CA ILE A 14 7.27 21.53 -12.62
C ILE A 14 8.37 21.83 -11.61
N ILE A 15 8.21 22.88 -10.81
CA ILE A 15 9.17 23.22 -9.73
C ILE A 15 9.32 22.05 -8.76
N ASN A 16 8.22 21.42 -8.38
CA ASN A 16 8.22 20.20 -7.57
C ASN A 16 8.94 19.03 -8.25
N GLY A 17 8.77 18.88 -9.58
CA GLY A 17 9.45 17.85 -10.38
C GLY A 17 10.97 18.05 -10.42
N ILE A 18 11.43 19.28 -10.66
CA ILE A 18 12.85 19.65 -10.61
C ILE A 18 13.44 19.35 -9.22
N TRP A 19 12.71 19.72 -8.17
CA TRP A 19 13.11 19.46 -6.79
C TRP A 19 13.14 17.95 -6.49
N CYS A 20 12.20 17.16 -7.02
CA CYS A 20 12.20 15.70 -6.94
C CYS A 20 13.44 15.10 -7.61
N LEU A 21 13.75 15.51 -8.85
CA LEU A 21 14.93 15.06 -9.58
C LEU A 21 16.23 15.36 -8.81
N TYR A 22 16.39 16.58 -8.32
CA TYR A 22 17.56 16.96 -7.50
C TYR A 22 17.71 16.03 -6.29
N ARG A 23 16.62 15.73 -5.59
CA ARG A 23 16.64 14.84 -4.41
C ARG A 23 16.93 13.39 -4.76
N VAL A 24 16.41 12.88 -5.88
CA VAL A 24 16.73 11.52 -6.35
C VAL A 24 18.23 11.40 -6.64
N ILE A 25 18.81 12.40 -7.30
CA ILE A 25 20.25 12.45 -7.57
C ILE A 25 21.02 12.44 -6.25
N ARG A 26 20.65 13.30 -5.30
CA ARG A 26 21.28 13.38 -3.98
C ARG A 26 21.13 12.08 -3.18
N TYR A 27 19.96 11.45 -3.22
CA TYR A 27 19.70 10.16 -2.58
C TYR A 27 20.62 9.06 -3.12
N ASN A 28 20.72 8.93 -4.46
CA ASN A 28 21.58 7.95 -5.10
C ASN A 28 23.07 8.16 -4.78
N ASN A 29 23.56 9.41 -4.83
CA ASN A 29 24.94 9.74 -4.50
C ASN A 29 25.31 9.46 -3.03
N HIS A 30 24.36 9.62 -2.12
CA HIS A 30 24.58 9.32 -0.70
C HIS A 30 24.56 7.82 -0.41
N ASN A 31 23.75 7.05 -1.13
CA ASN A 31 23.68 5.60 -0.98
C ASN A 31 24.97 4.90 -1.40
N ASN A 32 25.61 5.35 -2.47
CA ASN A 32 26.86 4.78 -2.97
C ASN A 32 28.03 4.93 -1.96
N LYS A 33 27.97 5.93 -1.07
CA LYS A 33 28.99 6.16 -0.03
C LYS A 33 28.79 5.35 1.26
N LEU A 34 27.61 4.74 1.48
CA LEU A 34 27.27 4.07 2.75
C LEU A 34 27.36 2.54 2.71
N THR A 35 27.66 1.94 1.54
CA THR A 35 27.74 0.49 1.38
C THR A 35 29.01 -0.14 1.98
N GLU A 36 30.01 0.66 2.38
CA GLU A 36 31.36 0.14 2.71
C GLU A 36 31.67 -0.10 4.20
N ASN A 37 30.88 0.38 5.15
CA ASN A 37 31.21 0.20 6.57
C ASN A 37 30.01 -0.23 7.41
N SER A 38 29.79 -1.53 7.56
CA SER A 38 28.92 -2.05 8.61
C SER A 38 29.54 -3.28 9.28
N ASN A 39 30.23 -3.03 10.39
CA ASN A 39 30.43 -4.08 11.38
C ASN A 39 29.06 -4.61 11.83
N GLU A 40 28.91 -5.92 11.91
CA GLU A 40 27.72 -6.55 12.45
C GLU A 40 27.63 -6.18 13.93
N SER A 41 26.85 -5.17 14.23
CA SER A 41 26.57 -4.81 15.61
C SER A 41 25.62 -5.84 16.24
N LYS A 42 26.01 -6.34 17.40
CA LYS A 42 25.18 -7.19 18.26
C LYS A 42 24.01 -6.38 18.82
N LEU A 43 22.90 -6.34 18.09
CA LEU A 43 21.63 -5.73 18.54
C LEU A 43 20.79 -6.74 19.34
N GLU A 44 21.32 -7.17 20.49
CA GLU A 44 20.70 -8.21 21.32
C GLU A 44 19.43 -7.73 22.04
N ASN A 45 19.17 -6.41 22.16
CA ASN A 45 18.14 -5.89 23.06
C ASN A 45 16.79 -5.51 22.40
N SER A 46 16.71 -5.31 21.09
CA SER A 46 15.45 -4.89 20.45
C SER A 46 14.68 -6.09 19.92
N LYS A 47 13.41 -6.23 20.31
CA LYS A 47 12.49 -7.27 19.85
C LYS A 47 11.56 -6.72 18.79
N ILE A 48 11.25 -7.51 17.76
CA ILE A 48 10.34 -7.12 16.69
C ILE A 48 9.26 -8.19 16.52
N LEU A 49 7.99 -7.77 16.53
CA LEU A 49 6.86 -8.59 16.11
C LEU A 49 6.38 -8.12 14.75
N ILE A 50 6.55 -8.94 13.74
CA ILE A 50 6.03 -8.69 12.39
C ILE A 50 4.60 -9.24 12.35
N VAL A 51 3.61 -8.35 12.24
CA VAL A 51 2.18 -8.70 12.23
C VAL A 51 1.66 -8.62 10.80
N ILE A 52 1.04 -9.70 10.34
CA ILE A 52 0.49 -9.84 9.00
C ILE A 52 -1.03 -10.07 9.11
N PRO A 53 -1.84 -9.01 8.96
CA PRO A 53 -3.29 -9.15 8.96
C PRO A 53 -3.78 -9.78 7.65
N CYS A 54 -4.64 -10.79 7.76
CA CYS A 54 -5.12 -11.59 6.65
C CYS A 54 -6.65 -11.61 6.59
N LEU A 55 -7.17 -11.48 5.36
CA LEU A 55 -8.57 -11.73 5.03
C LEU A 55 -8.65 -12.28 3.60
N ARG A 56 -8.88 -13.60 3.47
CA ARG A 56 -8.94 -14.31 2.17
C ARG A 56 -7.62 -14.20 1.39
N GLU A 57 -6.50 -14.55 2.05
CA GLU A 57 -5.15 -14.51 1.49
C GLU A 57 -4.59 -15.93 1.21
N GLN A 58 -5.47 -16.90 0.93
CA GLN A 58 -5.13 -18.32 0.75
C GLN A 58 -4.04 -18.53 -0.30
N ASP A 59 -4.09 -17.74 -1.40
CA ASP A 59 -3.21 -17.91 -2.55
C ASP A 59 -1.77 -17.45 -2.30
N ILE A 60 -1.55 -16.55 -1.32
CA ILE A 60 -0.26 -15.84 -1.19
C ILE A 60 0.38 -15.95 0.20
N ILE A 61 -0.39 -16.22 1.25
CA ILE A 61 0.12 -16.14 2.63
C ILE A 61 1.32 -17.06 2.88
N ILE A 62 1.32 -18.26 2.31
CA ILE A 62 2.43 -19.21 2.50
C ILE A 62 3.73 -18.70 1.87
N SER A 63 3.67 -18.16 0.66
CA SER A 63 4.85 -17.57 0.01
C SER A 63 5.39 -16.37 0.79
N THR A 64 4.49 -15.55 1.36
CA THR A 64 4.84 -14.42 2.21
C THR A 64 5.51 -14.90 3.51
N LEU A 65 4.96 -15.91 4.17
CA LEU A 65 5.58 -16.50 5.35
C LEU A 65 6.97 -17.06 5.06
N GLN A 66 7.14 -17.78 3.95
CA GLN A 66 8.44 -18.30 3.52
C GLN A 66 9.46 -17.17 3.30
N HIS A 67 9.03 -16.06 2.69
CA HIS A 67 9.88 -14.90 2.50
C HIS A 67 10.31 -14.29 3.84
N PHE A 68 9.37 -14.02 4.76
CA PHE A 68 9.71 -13.48 6.07
C PHE A 68 10.54 -14.43 6.94
N LEU A 69 10.31 -15.75 6.88
CA LEU A 69 11.13 -16.75 7.55
C LEU A 69 12.57 -16.69 7.04
N LYS A 70 12.78 -16.58 5.72
CA LYS A 70 14.11 -16.40 5.13
C LYS A 70 14.77 -15.11 5.63
N LEU A 71 14.04 -13.98 5.62
CA LEU A 71 14.57 -12.69 6.07
C LEU A 71 14.96 -12.66 7.55
N THR A 72 14.25 -13.43 8.38
CA THR A 72 14.42 -13.41 9.84
C THR A 72 15.15 -14.62 10.39
N SER A 73 15.68 -15.51 9.53
CA SER A 73 16.31 -16.77 9.95
C SER A 73 17.44 -16.59 10.97
N ASN A 74 18.24 -15.53 10.82
CA ASN A 74 19.40 -15.25 11.65
C ASN A 74 19.09 -14.37 12.88
N TYR A 75 17.81 -14.08 13.17
CA TYR A 75 17.40 -13.15 14.22
C TYR A 75 16.37 -13.81 15.16
N GLU A 76 16.79 -14.28 16.31
CA GLU A 76 15.93 -14.95 17.29
C GLU A 76 14.90 -14.00 17.95
N ASN A 77 15.29 -12.73 18.10
CA ASN A 77 14.47 -11.67 18.71
C ASN A 77 13.39 -11.11 17.77
N ILE A 78 13.28 -11.62 16.53
CA ILE A 78 12.24 -11.24 15.58
C ILE A 78 11.25 -12.40 15.43
N LYS A 79 9.98 -12.13 15.71
CA LYS A 79 8.89 -13.11 15.59
C LYS A 79 7.89 -12.63 14.52
N ILE A 80 7.19 -13.58 13.92
CA ILE A 80 6.14 -13.32 12.92
C ILE A 80 4.81 -13.72 13.55
N LEU A 81 3.78 -12.90 13.36
CA LEU A 81 2.42 -13.20 13.79
C LEU A 81 1.46 -12.98 12.65
N VAL A 82 0.76 -14.03 12.24
CA VAL A 82 -0.35 -13.94 11.30
C VAL A 82 -1.63 -13.75 12.10
N VAL A 83 -2.41 -12.74 11.77
CA VAL A 83 -3.74 -12.56 12.35
C VAL A 83 -4.81 -12.74 11.29
N THR A 84 -5.59 -13.81 11.43
CA THR A 84 -6.74 -14.13 10.59
C THR A 84 -8.04 -13.69 11.27
N THR A 85 -9.18 -13.85 10.64
CA THR A 85 -10.45 -13.29 11.14
C THR A 85 -11.62 -14.24 10.93
N GLN A 86 -12.49 -14.33 11.93
CA GLN A 86 -13.75 -15.09 11.88
C GLN A 86 -14.68 -14.61 10.75
N LYS A 87 -14.48 -13.38 10.28
CA LYS A 87 -15.21 -12.82 9.12
C LYS A 87 -15.07 -13.67 7.85
N GLU A 88 -13.90 -14.27 7.64
CA GLU A 88 -13.66 -15.14 6.47
C GLU A 88 -14.51 -16.40 6.52
N GLU A 89 -14.54 -17.09 7.67
CA GLU A 89 -15.35 -18.29 7.87
C GLU A 89 -16.84 -17.96 7.79
N TYR A 90 -17.28 -16.89 8.45
CA TYR A 90 -18.67 -16.42 8.41
C TYR A 90 -19.12 -16.08 6.99
N GLU A 91 -18.31 -15.32 6.24
CA GLU A 91 -18.62 -14.98 4.85
C GLU A 91 -18.69 -16.23 3.97
N LYS A 92 -17.75 -17.17 4.14
CA LYS A 92 -17.76 -18.42 3.40
C LYS A 92 -19.06 -19.20 3.64
N GLN A 93 -19.44 -19.41 4.89
CA GLN A 93 -20.69 -20.08 5.25
C GLN A 93 -21.90 -19.35 4.67
N LYS A 94 -21.96 -18.03 4.83
CA LYS A 94 -23.07 -17.20 4.35
C LYS A 94 -23.27 -17.29 2.84
N TYR A 95 -22.21 -17.49 2.07
CA TYR A 95 -22.25 -17.50 0.61
C TYR A 95 -22.20 -18.90 -0.01
N LEU A 96 -22.22 -19.98 0.79
CA LEU A 96 -22.24 -21.36 0.28
C LEU A 96 -23.45 -21.65 -0.63
N TYR A 97 -24.57 -20.97 -0.44
CA TYR A 97 -25.76 -21.10 -1.32
C TYR A 97 -25.49 -20.70 -2.77
N LEU A 98 -24.43 -19.91 -3.04
CA LEU A 98 -24.05 -19.53 -4.39
C LEU A 98 -23.31 -20.65 -5.15
N GLN A 99 -23.18 -21.84 -4.56
CA GLN A 99 -22.51 -22.96 -5.21
C GLN A 99 -23.19 -23.39 -6.53
N ASP A 100 -24.51 -23.39 -6.56
CA ASP A 100 -25.27 -23.77 -7.76
C ASP A 100 -25.17 -22.70 -8.85
N ASP A 101 -25.23 -21.42 -8.49
CA ASP A 101 -24.91 -20.30 -9.39
C ASP A 101 -23.49 -20.44 -9.98
N LEU A 102 -22.52 -20.87 -9.18
CA LEU A 102 -21.15 -21.09 -9.65
C LEU A 102 -21.07 -22.20 -10.70
N LYS A 103 -21.81 -23.31 -10.53
CA LYS A 103 -21.89 -24.39 -11.52
C LYS A 103 -22.45 -23.87 -12.85
N GLU A 104 -23.53 -23.08 -12.78
CA GLU A 104 -24.16 -22.50 -13.97
C GLU A 104 -23.24 -21.47 -14.66
N ASP A 105 -22.64 -20.58 -13.91
CA ASP A 105 -21.73 -19.55 -14.42
C ASP A 105 -20.49 -20.18 -15.10
N VAL A 106 -19.98 -21.30 -14.57
CA VAL A 106 -18.89 -22.08 -15.19
C VAL A 106 -19.35 -22.72 -16.50
N LYS A 107 -20.55 -23.31 -16.56
CA LYS A 107 -21.12 -23.88 -17.78
C LYS A 107 -21.31 -22.83 -18.88
N ASN A 108 -21.77 -21.63 -18.47
CA ASN A 108 -22.09 -20.52 -19.37
C ASN A 108 -20.85 -19.69 -19.79
N ASN A 109 -19.62 -20.12 -19.46
CA ASN A 109 -18.38 -19.42 -19.84
C ASN A 109 -18.25 -17.98 -19.32
N ILE A 110 -18.75 -17.69 -18.13
CA ILE A 110 -18.63 -16.36 -17.59
C ILE A 110 -17.17 -15.98 -17.38
N ASP A 111 -16.82 -14.70 -17.66
CA ASP A 111 -15.47 -14.16 -17.51
C ASP A 111 -14.95 -14.38 -16.08
N ILE A 112 -13.70 -14.85 -15.99
CA ILE A 112 -12.98 -15.10 -14.72
C ILE A 112 -13.04 -13.90 -13.76
N LYS A 113 -13.04 -12.67 -14.28
CA LYS A 113 -13.14 -11.44 -13.45
C LYS A 113 -14.49 -11.36 -12.75
N LYS A 114 -15.57 -11.69 -13.45
CA LYS A 114 -16.91 -11.71 -12.86
C LYS A 114 -17.00 -12.83 -11.82
N MET A 115 -16.42 -13.99 -12.11
CA MET A 115 -16.37 -15.11 -11.17
C MET A 115 -15.60 -14.75 -9.90
N ILE A 116 -14.39 -14.22 -10.02
CA ILE A 116 -13.61 -13.78 -8.86
C ILE A 116 -14.40 -12.76 -8.01
N THR A 117 -15.05 -11.80 -8.66
CA THR A 117 -15.83 -10.78 -7.93
C THR A 117 -17.04 -11.39 -7.19
N LYS A 118 -17.72 -12.37 -7.77
CA LYS A 118 -18.94 -13.00 -7.22
C LYS A 118 -18.63 -14.04 -6.15
N TYR A 119 -17.59 -14.86 -6.37
CA TYR A 119 -17.34 -16.08 -5.57
C TYR A 119 -16.10 -16.05 -4.67
N ASN A 120 -15.35 -14.94 -4.61
CA ASN A 120 -14.14 -14.83 -3.78
C ASN A 120 -14.35 -14.96 -2.26
N LYS A 121 -15.60 -15.02 -1.83
CA LYS A 121 -15.97 -15.28 -0.44
C LYS A 121 -16.10 -16.78 -0.13
N ILE A 122 -16.20 -17.61 -1.15
CA ILE A 122 -16.32 -19.07 -1.05
C ILE A 122 -15.00 -19.74 -1.43
N LEU A 123 -14.40 -19.32 -2.54
CA LEU A 123 -13.19 -19.90 -3.14
C LEU A 123 -12.11 -18.85 -3.34
N SER A 124 -10.87 -19.28 -3.28
CA SER A 124 -9.71 -18.46 -3.66
C SER A 124 -9.68 -18.19 -5.17
N THR A 125 -8.89 -17.21 -5.57
CA THR A 125 -8.69 -16.91 -7.01
C THR A 125 -8.07 -18.11 -7.74
N MET A 126 -7.16 -18.82 -7.07
CA MET A 126 -6.50 -20.00 -7.65
C MET A 126 -7.49 -21.15 -7.88
N GLU A 127 -8.33 -21.45 -6.86
CA GLU A 127 -9.37 -22.48 -6.99
C GLU A 127 -10.37 -22.18 -8.11
N LEU A 128 -10.79 -20.91 -8.27
CA LEU A 128 -11.66 -20.48 -9.37
C LEU A 128 -10.99 -20.66 -10.74
N LYS A 129 -9.71 -20.33 -10.86
CA LYS A 129 -8.94 -20.56 -12.10
C LYS A 129 -8.81 -22.05 -12.42
N ASP A 130 -8.60 -22.89 -11.41
CA ASP A 130 -8.51 -24.34 -11.58
C ASP A 130 -9.83 -24.94 -12.06
N ILE A 131 -10.96 -24.51 -11.50
CA ILE A 131 -12.29 -24.94 -11.95
C ILE A 131 -12.47 -24.62 -13.45
N LEU A 132 -12.09 -23.42 -13.88
CA LEU A 132 -12.19 -23.01 -15.29
C LEU A 132 -11.30 -23.83 -16.23
N LYS A 133 -10.10 -24.23 -15.77
CA LYS A 133 -9.22 -25.11 -16.56
C LYS A 133 -9.80 -26.51 -16.71
N LEU A 134 -10.50 -27.02 -15.70
CA LEU A 134 -11.09 -28.35 -15.67
C LEU A 134 -12.47 -28.44 -16.32
N LYS A 135 -13.01 -27.34 -16.81
CA LYS A 135 -14.33 -27.20 -17.40
C LYS A 135 -14.63 -28.14 -18.59
N LEU A 136 -13.62 -28.59 -19.31
CA LEU A 136 -13.79 -29.53 -20.44
C LEU A 136 -14.19 -30.97 -20.01
N ASN A 137 -14.22 -31.23 -18.70
CA ASN A 137 -14.61 -32.55 -18.17
C ASN A 137 -16.11 -32.63 -17.97
N ASN A 138 -16.71 -33.76 -18.34
CA ASN A 138 -18.14 -34.04 -18.23
C ASN A 138 -18.69 -34.04 -16.76
N ASN A 139 -17.84 -33.87 -15.78
CA ASN A 139 -18.18 -33.89 -14.34
C ASN A 139 -17.99 -32.55 -13.64
N ILE A 140 -18.28 -31.41 -14.29
CA ILE A 140 -18.03 -30.09 -13.77
C ILE A 140 -18.73 -29.81 -12.41
N ASP A 141 -19.97 -30.29 -12.24
CA ASP A 141 -20.73 -30.12 -11.01
C ASP A 141 -20.04 -30.77 -9.81
N ARG A 142 -19.55 -32.00 -9.99
CA ARG A 142 -18.80 -32.74 -8.97
C ARG A 142 -17.46 -32.07 -8.67
N ILE A 143 -16.80 -31.50 -9.68
CA ILE A 143 -15.54 -30.78 -9.50
C ILE A 143 -15.78 -29.52 -8.63
N VAL A 144 -16.82 -28.74 -8.97
CA VAL A 144 -17.18 -27.52 -8.20
C VAL A 144 -17.53 -27.89 -6.76
N GLU A 145 -18.38 -28.90 -6.55
CA GLU A 145 -18.76 -29.38 -5.21
C GLU A 145 -17.55 -29.78 -4.38
N ASN A 146 -16.67 -30.61 -4.93
CA ASN A 146 -15.45 -31.05 -4.24
C ASN A 146 -14.52 -29.87 -3.91
N LYS A 147 -14.34 -28.91 -4.83
CA LYS A 147 -13.52 -27.72 -4.58
C LYS A 147 -14.11 -26.85 -3.48
N VAL A 148 -15.42 -26.59 -3.48
CA VAL A 148 -16.09 -25.80 -2.44
C VAL A 148 -16.02 -26.51 -1.09
N LYS A 149 -16.28 -27.82 -1.04
CA LYS A 149 -16.21 -28.63 0.18
C LYS A 149 -14.82 -28.66 0.79
N ASN A 150 -13.78 -28.77 -0.03
CA ASN A 150 -12.39 -28.94 0.41
C ASN A 150 -11.62 -27.61 0.47
N SER A 151 -12.22 -26.47 0.08
CA SER A 151 -11.55 -25.19 0.15
C SER A 151 -11.26 -24.80 1.59
N LYS A 152 -10.03 -24.34 1.84
CA LYS A 152 -9.57 -23.96 3.18
C LYS A 152 -9.62 -22.45 3.33
N THR A 153 -9.90 -21.97 4.53
CA THR A 153 -9.72 -20.57 4.90
C THR A 153 -8.25 -20.25 5.11
N THR A 154 -7.90 -18.99 5.09
CA THR A 154 -6.54 -18.53 5.38
C THR A 154 -6.08 -19.01 6.75
N SER A 155 -6.96 -19.00 7.76
CA SER A 155 -6.70 -19.51 9.11
C SER A 155 -6.22 -20.96 9.08
N LYS A 156 -6.98 -21.84 8.44
CA LYS A 156 -6.66 -23.26 8.36
C LYS A 156 -5.34 -23.53 7.61
N ILE A 157 -5.09 -22.81 6.53
CA ILE A 157 -3.84 -22.94 5.75
C ILE A 157 -2.63 -22.53 6.60
N VAL A 158 -2.73 -21.42 7.36
CA VAL A 158 -1.66 -20.94 8.22
C VAL A 158 -1.38 -21.93 9.36
N GLU A 159 -2.40 -22.44 10.03
CA GLU A 159 -2.25 -23.43 11.11
C GLU A 159 -1.56 -24.71 10.64
N GLU A 160 -2.06 -25.30 9.54
CA GLU A 160 -1.45 -26.50 8.95
C GLU A 160 0.01 -26.26 8.53
N TYR A 161 0.32 -25.08 8.01
CA TYR A 161 1.70 -24.74 7.64
C TYR A 161 2.61 -24.64 8.85
N ILE A 162 2.18 -23.94 9.92
CA ILE A 162 2.94 -23.83 11.18
C ILE A 162 3.20 -25.20 11.79
N GLU A 163 2.19 -26.06 11.85
CA GLU A 163 2.30 -27.39 12.41
C GLU A 163 3.20 -28.32 11.59
N SER A 164 2.96 -28.39 10.28
CA SER A 164 3.73 -29.26 9.38
C SER A 164 5.22 -28.92 9.35
N ARG A 165 5.57 -27.65 9.57
CA ARG A 165 6.95 -27.16 9.57
C ARG A 165 7.54 -26.96 10.97
N LYS A 166 6.78 -27.24 12.04
CA LYS A 166 7.19 -27.08 13.47
C LYS A 166 7.70 -25.64 13.76
N LEU A 167 6.95 -24.65 13.31
CA LEU A 167 7.37 -23.22 13.36
C LEU A 167 6.85 -22.46 14.58
N ARG A 168 6.27 -23.12 15.60
CA ARG A 168 5.60 -22.49 16.75
C ARG A 168 6.50 -21.53 17.55
N ASP A 169 7.81 -21.73 17.53
CA ASP A 169 8.77 -20.85 18.22
C ASP A 169 9.06 -19.55 17.45
N LYS A 170 8.75 -19.50 16.14
CA LYS A 170 9.05 -18.38 15.26
C LYS A 170 7.82 -17.68 14.71
N VAL A 171 6.77 -18.44 14.43
CA VAL A 171 5.53 -17.96 13.81
C VAL A 171 4.36 -18.22 14.74
N TYR A 172 3.68 -17.14 15.12
CA TYR A 172 2.45 -17.19 15.90
C TYR A 172 1.24 -17.02 15.00
N HIS A 173 0.14 -17.67 15.36
CA HIS A 173 -1.16 -17.44 14.73
C HIS A 173 -2.15 -16.94 15.80
N LYS A 174 -2.88 -15.88 15.47
CA LYS A 174 -4.00 -15.36 16.24
C LYS A 174 -5.22 -15.25 15.35
N HIS A 175 -6.36 -15.58 15.86
CA HIS A 175 -7.62 -15.50 15.14
C HIS A 175 -8.52 -14.43 15.77
N TYR A 176 -8.84 -13.38 15.01
CA TYR A 176 -9.73 -12.30 15.46
C TYR A 176 -11.17 -12.83 15.49
N PRO A 177 -11.85 -12.83 16.65
CA PRO A 177 -13.05 -13.63 16.87
C PRO A 177 -14.35 -13.03 16.29
N ASN A 178 -14.32 -11.76 15.81
CA ASN A 178 -15.53 -11.10 15.34
C ASN A 178 -15.77 -11.32 13.84
N ASN A 179 -17.06 -11.48 13.48
CA ASN A 179 -17.52 -11.61 12.09
C ASN A 179 -17.44 -10.27 11.31
N GLU A 180 -17.30 -9.17 12.01
CA GLU A 180 -17.17 -7.82 11.48
C GLU A 180 -15.82 -7.23 11.86
N GLY A 181 -15.46 -6.12 11.24
CA GLY A 181 -14.23 -5.42 11.53
C GLY A 181 -13.37 -5.19 10.27
N ILE A 182 -12.33 -4.42 10.48
CA ILE A 182 -11.36 -4.01 9.48
C ILE A 182 -9.95 -4.41 9.92
N MET A 183 -8.95 -4.14 9.09
CA MET A 183 -7.55 -4.43 9.42
C MET A 183 -7.11 -3.82 10.77
N ALA A 184 -7.52 -2.59 11.05
CA ALA A 184 -7.21 -1.91 12.32
C ALA A 184 -7.74 -2.67 13.55
N ASP A 185 -8.90 -3.33 13.45
CA ASP A 185 -9.43 -4.15 14.55
C ASP A 185 -8.57 -5.39 14.80
N GLN A 186 -8.11 -6.07 13.74
CA GLN A 186 -7.20 -7.19 13.85
C GLN A 186 -5.86 -6.77 14.48
N LEU A 187 -5.30 -5.62 14.06
CA LEU A 187 -4.06 -5.09 14.61
C LEU A 187 -4.21 -4.71 16.09
N ASN A 188 -5.32 -4.07 16.48
CA ASN A 188 -5.62 -3.75 17.87
C ASN A 188 -5.85 -5.02 18.72
N TYR A 189 -6.47 -6.04 18.14
CA TYR A 189 -6.63 -7.32 18.83
C TYR A 189 -5.28 -7.95 19.19
N VAL A 190 -4.32 -7.94 18.25
CA VAL A 190 -2.95 -8.41 18.53
C VAL A 190 -2.27 -7.53 19.57
N LEU A 191 -2.37 -6.20 19.45
CA LEU A 191 -1.75 -5.24 20.38
C LEU A 191 -2.20 -5.48 21.83
N ASN A 192 -3.47 -5.82 22.02
CA ASN A 192 -4.08 -6.01 23.35
C ASN A 192 -3.93 -7.44 23.91
N ASN A 193 -3.75 -8.44 23.03
CA ASN A 193 -3.74 -9.87 23.42
C ASN A 193 -2.40 -10.56 23.21
N PHE A 194 -1.34 -9.85 22.84
CA PHE A 194 0.02 -10.37 22.79
C PHE A 194 0.81 -9.87 24.00
N ASN A 195 1.54 -10.77 24.65
CA ASN A 195 2.34 -10.43 25.81
C ASN A 195 3.65 -9.77 25.39
N PHE A 196 3.69 -8.44 25.41
CA PHE A 196 4.89 -7.65 25.16
C PHE A 196 5.70 -7.48 26.45
N ILE A 197 6.79 -8.21 26.57
CA ILE A 197 7.76 -8.02 27.65
C ILE A 197 8.67 -6.86 27.24
N ASP A 198 8.82 -5.82 28.11
CA ASP A 198 9.64 -4.64 27.86
C ASP A 198 9.18 -3.87 26.60
N GLU A 199 8.02 -3.22 26.71
CA GLU A 199 7.37 -2.50 25.61
C GLU A 199 8.23 -1.40 24.98
N GLY A 200 9.14 -0.80 25.73
CA GLY A 200 10.07 0.24 25.25
C GLY A 200 11.12 -0.28 24.26
N ASN A 201 11.44 -1.58 24.34
CA ASN A 201 12.38 -2.27 23.46
C ASN A 201 11.68 -3.16 22.40
N TYR A 202 10.35 -3.16 22.40
CA TYR A 202 9.56 -3.98 21.47
C TYR A 202 8.99 -3.12 20.33
N TYR A 203 9.24 -3.53 19.10
CA TYR A 203 8.64 -2.91 17.91
C TYR A 203 7.50 -3.76 17.38
N TYR A 204 6.34 -3.14 17.22
CA TYR A 204 5.19 -3.66 16.50
C TYR A 204 5.33 -3.27 15.03
N SER A 205 5.48 -4.23 14.15
CA SER A 205 5.59 -4.00 12.71
C SER A 205 4.36 -4.52 11.98
N VAL A 206 3.93 -3.85 10.95
CA VAL A 206 2.78 -4.24 10.12
C VAL A 206 3.24 -4.47 8.68
N TYR A 207 2.86 -5.62 8.12
CA TYR A 207 3.05 -5.93 6.70
C TYR A 207 1.78 -6.55 6.12
N ASN A 208 1.52 -6.29 4.85
CA ASN A 208 0.42 -6.93 4.14
C ASN A 208 0.77 -8.38 3.78
N ALA A 209 -0.26 -9.18 3.48
CA ALA A 209 -0.08 -10.56 3.07
C ALA A 209 0.64 -10.73 1.71
N ASP A 210 0.80 -9.67 0.93
CA ASP A 210 1.55 -9.64 -0.34
C ASP A 210 2.87 -8.88 -0.27
N SER A 211 3.29 -8.49 0.92
CA SER A 211 4.53 -7.74 1.14
C SER A 211 5.76 -8.57 0.86
N ILE A 212 6.69 -8.02 0.08
CA ILE A 212 7.99 -8.60 -0.24
C ILE A 212 9.07 -7.56 0.11
N PRO A 213 9.43 -7.39 1.40
CA PRO A 213 10.55 -6.55 1.79
C PRO A 213 11.86 -7.03 1.17
N SER A 214 12.77 -6.11 0.87
CA SER A 214 14.07 -6.48 0.30
C SER A 214 14.92 -7.30 1.29
N GLU A 215 15.86 -8.08 0.79
CA GLU A 215 16.74 -8.97 1.60
C GLU A 215 17.50 -8.22 2.70
N ASN A 216 17.84 -6.95 2.48
CA ASN A 216 18.55 -6.13 3.45
C ASN A 216 17.64 -5.37 4.43
N THR A 217 16.32 -5.57 4.39
CA THR A 217 15.38 -4.78 5.19
C THR A 217 15.63 -4.93 6.68
N ILE A 218 15.75 -6.16 7.19
CA ILE A 218 15.97 -6.40 8.62
C ILE A 218 17.28 -5.76 9.09
N LYS A 219 18.36 -5.96 8.34
CA LYS A 219 19.67 -5.35 8.64
C LYS A 219 19.59 -3.82 8.70
N GLU A 220 18.87 -3.20 7.77
CA GLU A 220 18.68 -1.74 7.74
C GLU A 220 17.87 -1.22 8.91
N ILE A 221 16.81 -1.96 9.31
CA ILE A 221 15.97 -1.63 10.47
C ILE A 221 16.80 -1.67 11.74
N LEU A 222 17.52 -2.74 11.98
CA LEU A 222 18.38 -2.90 13.17
C LEU A 222 19.45 -1.80 13.24
N LYS A 223 20.12 -1.53 12.11
CA LYS A 223 21.07 -0.40 12.00
C LYS A 223 20.39 0.97 12.27
N THR A 224 19.14 1.13 11.84
CA THR A 224 18.37 2.36 12.09
C THR A 224 18.01 2.50 13.57
N ILE A 225 17.67 1.40 14.24
CA ILE A 225 17.38 1.36 15.68
C ILE A 225 18.60 1.79 16.48
N GLU A 226 19.77 1.25 16.16
CA GLU A 226 21.03 1.58 16.83
C GLU A 226 21.43 3.03 16.58
N LYS A 227 21.56 3.43 15.31
CA LYS A 227 22.04 4.76 14.90
C LYS A 227 21.17 5.90 15.46
N ASN A 228 19.86 5.71 15.54
CA ASN A 228 18.92 6.73 15.99
C ASN A 228 18.51 6.53 17.47
N LYS A 229 19.23 5.75 18.24
CA LYS A 229 19.00 5.48 19.67
C LYS A 229 17.54 5.10 19.93
N GLN A 230 17.11 4.00 19.32
CA GLN A 230 15.76 3.45 19.43
C GLN A 230 14.64 4.44 19.02
N PRO A 231 14.56 4.80 17.74
CA PRO A 231 13.55 5.72 17.23
C PRO A 231 12.14 5.18 17.52
N LYS A 232 11.21 6.05 17.84
CA LYS A 232 9.83 5.69 18.18
C LYS A 232 9.07 5.06 17.00
N VAL A 233 9.35 5.51 15.78
CA VAL A 233 8.69 5.07 14.55
C VAL A 233 9.72 4.95 13.43
N ILE A 234 9.69 3.81 12.73
CA ILE A 234 10.47 3.57 11.51
C ILE A 234 9.48 3.23 10.39
N GLN A 235 9.74 3.69 9.18
CA GLN A 235 8.91 3.41 8.01
C GLN A 235 9.75 2.90 6.85
N GLN A 236 9.39 1.75 6.32
CA GLN A 236 9.78 1.26 5.01
C GLN A 236 8.70 1.66 3.99
N TYR A 237 9.10 2.28 2.88
CA TYR A 237 8.18 2.63 1.81
C TYR A 237 8.13 1.54 0.75
N SER A 238 7.05 1.51 -0.03
CA SER A 238 6.79 0.45 -0.98
C SER A 238 6.72 0.91 -2.42
N ALA A 239 6.77 -0.07 -3.32
CA ALA A 239 6.48 0.11 -4.73
C ALA A 239 5.60 -1.06 -5.23
N PRO A 240 4.43 -0.78 -5.85
CA PRO A 240 3.52 -1.82 -6.33
C PRO A 240 3.95 -2.39 -7.68
N ILE A 241 5.13 -3.03 -7.73
CA ILE A 241 5.75 -3.55 -8.96
C ILE A 241 6.17 -5.03 -8.86
N SER A 242 5.84 -5.75 -7.78
CA SER A 242 6.29 -7.15 -7.63
C SER A 242 5.75 -8.07 -8.74
N ASN A 243 4.55 -7.80 -9.24
CA ASN A 243 3.92 -8.53 -10.35
C ASN A 243 4.06 -7.83 -11.72
N TRP A 244 5.13 -7.02 -11.92
CA TRP A 244 5.35 -6.16 -13.09
C TRP A 244 5.14 -6.86 -14.44
N ASN A 245 5.64 -8.07 -14.58
CA ASN A 245 5.58 -8.82 -15.84
C ASN A 245 4.14 -9.23 -16.22
N ASN A 246 3.25 -9.33 -15.24
CA ASN A 246 1.86 -9.73 -15.42
C ASN A 246 0.91 -8.54 -15.66
N LEU A 247 1.44 -7.31 -15.62
CA LEU A 247 0.66 -6.10 -15.79
C LEU A 247 0.49 -5.73 -17.27
N SER A 248 -0.71 -5.29 -17.64
CA SER A 248 -0.93 -4.64 -18.94
C SER A 248 -0.20 -3.30 -19.02
N ALA A 249 -0.05 -2.73 -20.23
CA ALA A 249 0.64 -1.46 -20.46
C ALA A 249 0.11 -0.34 -19.57
N ILE A 250 -1.21 -0.14 -19.53
CA ILE A 250 -1.83 0.90 -18.71
C ILE A 250 -1.64 0.65 -17.21
N MET A 251 -1.69 -0.63 -16.77
CA MET A 251 -1.46 -0.97 -15.36
C MET A 251 0.00 -0.80 -14.95
N LYS A 252 0.96 -1.01 -15.85
CA LYS A 252 2.37 -0.64 -15.64
C LYS A 252 2.51 0.88 -15.41
N GLY A 253 1.82 1.68 -16.22
CA GLY A 253 1.76 3.13 -16.03
C GLY A 253 1.21 3.51 -14.65
N PHE A 254 0.12 2.89 -14.22
CA PHE A 254 -0.45 3.12 -12.88
C PHE A 254 0.46 2.65 -11.75
N ALA A 255 1.18 1.55 -11.91
CA ALA A 255 2.15 1.08 -10.91
C ALA A 255 3.26 2.12 -10.67
N ILE A 256 3.79 2.73 -11.72
CA ILE A 256 4.75 3.85 -11.59
C ILE A 256 4.09 5.08 -10.99
N TYR A 257 2.87 5.43 -11.44
CA TYR A 257 2.10 6.55 -10.91
C TYR A 257 1.88 6.43 -9.38
N GLN A 258 1.48 5.25 -8.91
CA GLN A 258 1.30 4.99 -7.47
C GLN A 258 2.62 5.00 -6.70
N SER A 259 3.69 4.41 -7.26
CA SER A 259 5.02 4.43 -6.64
C SER A 259 5.52 5.85 -6.37
N ASN A 260 5.18 6.82 -7.23
CA ASN A 260 5.57 8.22 -7.04
C ASN A 260 5.09 8.76 -5.69
N PHE A 261 3.90 8.39 -5.25
CA PHE A 261 3.32 8.88 -4.02
C PHE A 261 4.18 8.53 -2.79
N GLU A 262 4.53 7.26 -2.62
CA GLU A 262 5.33 6.83 -1.47
C GLU A 262 6.80 7.22 -1.59
N LEU A 263 7.37 7.09 -2.76
CA LEU A 263 8.79 7.35 -2.97
C LEU A 263 9.12 8.85 -2.91
N ARG A 264 8.31 9.68 -3.55
CA ARG A 264 8.52 11.13 -3.59
C ARG A 264 8.33 11.80 -2.22
N TYR A 265 7.24 11.47 -1.55
CA TYR A 265 6.87 12.13 -0.29
C TYR A 265 7.42 11.42 0.95
N GLY A 266 7.78 10.15 0.83
CA GLY A 266 8.36 9.37 1.90
C GLY A 266 9.88 9.23 1.79
N LEU A 267 10.33 8.38 0.89
CA LEU A 267 11.73 7.98 0.81
C LEU A 267 12.67 9.12 0.43
N ILE A 268 12.37 9.87 -0.65
CA ILE A 268 13.23 10.95 -1.14
C ILE A 268 13.37 12.08 -0.12
N ASN A 269 12.32 12.31 0.66
CA ASN A 269 12.31 13.34 1.70
C ASN A 269 12.99 12.92 3.01
N SER A 270 13.44 11.67 3.12
CA SER A 270 14.06 11.14 4.34
C SER A 270 15.31 11.89 4.81
N ASN A 271 16.01 12.55 3.89
CA ASN A 271 17.24 13.30 4.18
C ASN A 271 17.02 14.78 4.50
N ILE A 272 15.76 15.24 4.66
CA ILE A 272 15.46 16.63 4.99
C ILE A 272 15.50 16.81 6.51
N PRO A 273 16.12 17.92 7.01
CA PRO A 273 16.24 18.17 8.45
C PRO A 273 14.89 18.16 9.20
N ASN A 274 13.83 18.71 8.62
CA ASN A 274 12.49 18.71 9.23
C ASN A 274 11.65 17.52 8.72
N ARG A 275 11.91 16.34 9.26
CA ARG A 275 11.21 15.08 8.87
C ARG A 275 9.71 15.10 9.17
N LEU A 276 9.24 15.92 10.11
CA LEU A 276 7.83 15.99 10.52
C LEU A 276 6.92 16.50 9.41
N LEU A 277 7.41 17.34 8.49
CA LEU A 277 6.59 17.88 7.40
C LEU A 277 6.39 16.89 6.22
N TYR A 278 7.39 16.07 5.94
CA TYR A 278 7.43 15.32 4.69
C TYR A 278 7.20 13.82 4.84
N THR A 279 7.57 13.24 5.98
CA THR A 279 7.39 11.80 6.22
C THR A 279 6.00 11.51 6.82
N TYR A 280 5.46 10.37 6.50
CA TYR A 280 4.19 9.85 7.02
C TYR A 280 4.29 8.34 7.15
N VAL A 281 3.46 7.73 7.99
CA VAL A 281 3.33 6.28 8.05
C VAL A 281 2.36 5.80 6.99
N VAL A 282 2.65 4.61 6.47
CA VAL A 282 1.78 3.86 5.56
C VAL A 282 1.31 2.62 6.31
N GLY A 283 0.15 2.09 5.98
CA GLY A 283 -0.47 0.97 6.68
C GLY A 283 0.31 -0.35 6.63
N HIS A 284 1.50 -0.35 6.05
CA HIS A 284 2.45 -1.48 5.97
C HIS A 284 3.90 -0.97 5.97
N GLY A 285 4.87 -1.86 6.17
CA GLY A 285 6.29 -1.48 6.28
C GLY A 285 6.58 -0.56 7.48
N MET A 286 5.66 -0.46 8.42
CA MET A 286 5.71 0.40 9.59
C MET A 286 6.22 -0.38 10.79
N TYR A 287 7.11 0.26 11.59
CA TYR A 287 7.60 -0.24 12.86
C TYR A 287 7.39 0.84 13.91
N ILE A 288 6.57 0.54 14.91
CA ILE A 288 6.29 1.48 16.01
C ILE A 288 6.64 0.79 17.32
N ARG A 289 7.32 1.48 18.22
CA ARG A 289 7.55 0.97 19.57
C ARG A 289 6.21 0.75 20.26
N VAL A 290 6.06 -0.36 20.97
CA VAL A 290 4.80 -0.78 21.60
C VAL A 290 4.32 0.25 22.63
N ASP A 291 5.23 0.79 23.47
CA ASP A 291 4.91 1.84 24.44
C ASP A 291 4.32 3.09 23.76
N VAL A 292 4.85 3.47 22.60
CA VAL A 292 4.34 4.60 21.81
C VAL A 292 2.99 4.27 21.20
N LEU A 293 2.85 3.08 20.61
CA LEU A 293 1.60 2.65 19.95
C LEU A 293 0.45 2.59 20.97
N LYS A 294 0.66 2.03 22.16
CA LYS A 294 -0.32 2.03 23.24
C LYS A 294 -0.65 3.45 23.72
N LYS A 295 0.37 4.33 23.89
CA LYS A 295 0.18 5.72 24.31
C LYS A 295 -0.61 6.57 23.31
N ILE A 296 -0.58 6.25 22.03
CA ILE A 296 -1.39 6.96 21.02
C ILE A 296 -2.79 6.36 20.84
N GLY A 297 -3.10 5.25 21.50
CA GLY A 297 -4.40 4.58 21.48
C GLY A 297 -4.56 3.50 20.42
N GLY A 298 -3.44 2.95 19.90
CA GLY A 298 -3.47 1.91 18.88
C GLY A 298 -3.84 2.43 17.49
N PHE A 299 -4.48 1.57 16.69
CA PHE A 299 -4.93 1.85 15.33
C PHE A 299 -6.37 2.36 15.35
N GLU A 300 -6.62 3.50 14.70
CA GLU A 300 -7.96 4.11 14.66
C GLU A 300 -8.90 3.36 13.71
N THR A 301 -10.07 2.99 14.19
CA THR A 301 -11.08 2.22 13.44
C THR A 301 -12.16 3.08 12.80
N LYS A 302 -12.27 4.35 13.20
CA LYS A 302 -13.32 5.28 12.75
C LYS A 302 -13.13 5.75 11.30
N TYR A 303 -11.88 5.84 10.83
CA TYR A 303 -11.53 6.41 9.54
C TYR A 303 -11.18 5.34 8.50
N TRP A 304 -11.28 5.70 7.22
CA TRP A 304 -11.00 4.79 6.10
C TRP A 304 -9.54 4.32 6.06
N CYS A 305 -8.60 5.23 6.41
CA CYS A 305 -7.17 4.92 6.46
C CYS A 305 -6.64 5.26 7.86
N GLU A 306 -6.37 4.23 8.64
CA GLU A 306 -5.82 4.32 9.99
C GLU A 306 -4.43 4.94 10.02
N ASP A 307 -3.63 4.71 8.97
CA ASP A 307 -2.28 5.23 8.78
C ASP A 307 -2.24 6.76 8.62
N ILE A 308 -3.21 7.31 7.88
CA ILE A 308 -3.35 8.77 7.74
C ILE A 308 -3.70 9.39 9.08
N TYR A 309 -4.65 8.82 9.82
CA TYR A 309 -4.99 9.27 11.17
C TYR A 309 -3.75 9.22 12.09
N MET A 310 -3.04 8.09 12.09
CA MET A 310 -1.82 7.91 12.87
C MET A 310 -0.76 8.96 12.51
N SER A 311 -0.58 9.28 11.23
CA SER A 311 0.32 10.33 10.78
C SER A 311 0.00 11.71 11.37
N TYR A 312 -1.29 12.06 11.53
CA TYR A 312 -1.71 13.28 12.23
C TYR A 312 -1.37 13.24 13.72
N VAL A 313 -1.65 12.11 14.39
CA VAL A 313 -1.36 11.95 15.82
C VAL A 313 0.14 12.07 16.10
N LEU A 314 0.97 11.36 15.30
CA LEU A 314 2.44 11.41 15.45
C LEU A 314 2.97 12.84 15.29
N ARG A 315 2.47 13.59 14.29
CA ARG A 315 2.86 15.00 14.08
C ARG A 315 2.42 15.89 15.22
N THR A 316 1.19 15.74 15.70
CA THR A 316 0.69 16.53 16.82
C THR A 316 1.51 16.31 18.08
N LYS A 317 2.04 15.11 18.26
CA LYS A 317 2.92 14.76 19.38
C LYS A 317 4.41 15.00 19.10
N ASN A 318 4.76 15.61 17.95
CA ASN A 318 6.13 15.84 17.49
C ASN A 318 7.00 14.55 17.49
N ILE A 319 6.42 13.43 17.15
CA ILE A 319 7.12 12.16 17.02
C ILE A 319 7.65 12.02 15.59
N PRO A 320 8.99 12.03 15.39
CA PRO A 320 9.58 11.89 14.09
C PRO A 320 9.44 10.45 13.55
N ILE A 321 9.24 10.33 12.26
CA ILE A 321 9.23 9.07 11.53
C ILE A 321 10.60 8.91 10.88
N CYS A 322 11.28 7.79 11.12
CA CYS A 322 12.60 7.47 10.56
C CYS A 322 12.42 6.55 9.34
N PRO A 323 12.50 7.05 8.11
CA PRO A 323 12.44 6.20 6.93
C PRO A 323 13.72 5.37 6.78
N ILE A 324 13.56 4.14 6.29
CA ILE A 324 14.67 3.31 5.83
C ILE A 324 14.78 3.36 4.31
N LYS A 325 15.93 2.97 3.78
CA LYS A 325 16.24 3.10 2.34
C LYS A 325 15.82 1.91 1.52
N THR A 326 15.69 0.74 2.15
CA THR A 326 15.22 -0.47 1.48
C THR A 326 13.74 -0.36 1.16
N LEU A 327 13.34 -0.89 0.00
CA LEU A 327 11.96 -0.90 -0.44
C LEU A 327 11.27 -2.22 -0.12
N GLU A 328 9.99 -2.12 0.11
CA GLU A 328 9.04 -3.21 0.07
C GLU A 328 8.43 -3.29 -1.35
N LEU A 329 8.36 -4.48 -1.92
CA LEU A 329 7.64 -4.69 -3.17
C LEU A 329 6.27 -5.27 -2.86
N MET A 330 5.24 -4.71 -3.48
CA MET A 330 3.85 -5.16 -3.36
C MET A 330 3.29 -5.46 -4.75
N GLN A 331 2.15 -6.16 -4.78
CA GLN A 331 1.43 -6.38 -6.02
C GLN A 331 0.59 -5.15 -6.41
N SER A 332 0.67 -4.76 -7.67
CA SER A 332 -0.29 -3.83 -8.27
C SER A 332 -1.57 -4.57 -8.67
N PRO A 333 -2.75 -3.94 -8.56
CA PRO A 333 -3.96 -4.48 -9.16
C PRO A 333 -3.76 -4.78 -10.66
N GLN A 334 -4.23 -5.95 -11.11
CA GLN A 334 -4.10 -6.32 -12.52
C GLN A 334 -5.16 -5.66 -13.42
N TYR A 335 -6.26 -5.18 -12.83
CA TYR A 335 -7.42 -4.66 -13.56
C TYR A 335 -7.74 -3.22 -13.15
N LEU A 336 -8.05 -2.39 -14.13
CA LEU A 336 -8.40 -0.98 -13.92
C LEU A 336 -9.62 -0.81 -12.99
N SER A 337 -10.62 -1.69 -13.08
CA SER A 337 -11.80 -1.64 -12.21
C SER A 337 -11.47 -1.84 -10.73
N ILE A 338 -10.51 -2.70 -10.41
CA ILE A 338 -10.04 -2.94 -9.04
C ILE A 338 -9.25 -1.73 -8.55
N LEU A 339 -8.34 -1.23 -9.39
CA LEU A 339 -7.56 -0.03 -9.10
C LEU A 339 -8.46 1.19 -8.85
N THR A 340 -9.50 1.37 -9.67
CA THR A 340 -10.47 2.47 -9.52
C THR A 340 -11.13 2.43 -8.14
N ARG A 341 -11.55 1.26 -7.68
CA ARG A 341 -12.16 1.08 -6.35
C ARG A 341 -11.14 1.36 -5.23
N GLN A 342 -9.91 0.87 -5.36
CA GLN A 342 -8.83 1.14 -4.41
C GLN A 342 -8.54 2.64 -4.31
N ASN A 343 -8.37 3.30 -5.44
CA ASN A 343 -8.13 4.74 -5.50
C ASN A 343 -9.30 5.56 -4.96
N ALA A 344 -10.54 5.09 -5.14
CA ALA A 344 -11.73 5.73 -4.57
C ALA A 344 -11.72 5.70 -3.03
N VAL A 345 -11.29 4.59 -2.43
CA VAL A 345 -11.12 4.49 -0.96
C VAL A 345 -10.06 5.47 -0.48
N TRP A 346 -8.91 5.53 -1.14
CA TRP A 346 -7.85 6.45 -0.77
C TRP A 346 -8.26 7.92 -0.94
N PHE A 347 -9.02 8.24 -1.97
CA PHE A 347 -9.52 9.60 -2.19
C PHE A 347 -10.55 10.02 -1.14
N LYS A 348 -11.37 9.10 -0.62
CA LYS A 348 -12.32 9.41 0.48
C LYS A 348 -11.63 10.01 1.70
N THR A 349 -10.40 9.58 2.01
CA THR A 349 -9.62 10.17 3.10
C THR A 349 -9.33 11.66 2.91
N SER A 350 -9.43 12.15 1.68
CA SER A 350 -9.28 13.54 1.34
C SER A 350 -10.40 14.41 1.93
N PHE A 351 -11.61 13.88 1.93
CA PHE A 351 -12.75 14.53 2.57
C PHE A 351 -12.72 14.37 4.08
N GLU A 352 -12.04 13.35 4.57
CA GLU A 352 -11.88 13.10 6.01
C GLU A 352 -10.76 13.91 6.63
N CYS A 353 -9.81 14.46 5.85
CA CYS A 353 -8.62 15.11 6.39
C CYS A 353 -8.94 16.28 7.35
N LEU A 354 -9.94 17.11 7.03
CA LEU A 354 -10.41 18.19 7.90
C LEU A 354 -11.05 17.64 9.19
N LYS A 355 -11.83 16.57 9.06
CA LYS A 355 -12.48 15.90 10.19
C LYS A 355 -11.43 15.24 11.10
N ILE A 356 -10.47 14.54 10.50
CA ILE A 356 -9.35 13.93 11.22
C ILE A 356 -8.56 15.01 11.97
N PHE A 357 -8.18 16.10 11.30
CA PHE A 357 -7.46 17.21 11.93
C PHE A 357 -8.22 17.79 13.12
N LYS A 358 -9.53 18.02 12.95
CA LYS A 358 -10.42 18.52 14.02
C LYS A 358 -10.51 17.56 15.19
N ASP A 359 -10.65 16.25 14.94
CA ASP A 359 -10.74 15.25 16.00
C ASP A 359 -9.40 15.10 16.76
N VAL A 360 -8.27 15.10 16.05
CA VAL A 360 -6.94 15.07 16.67
C VAL A 360 -6.69 16.35 17.48
N PHE A 361 -7.12 17.51 16.96
CA PHE A 361 -7.04 18.79 17.71
C PHE A 361 -7.89 18.73 18.99
N ARG A 362 -9.14 18.25 18.91
CA ARG A 362 -10.01 18.13 20.07
C ARG A 362 -9.44 17.22 21.16
N LYS A 363 -8.84 16.09 20.77
CA LYS A 363 -8.19 15.15 21.70
C LYS A 363 -6.94 15.75 22.37
N ASN A 364 -6.17 16.56 21.67
CA ASN A 364 -4.89 17.09 22.17
C ASN A 364 -4.95 18.53 22.69
N LYS A 365 -6.06 19.25 22.49
CA LYS A 365 -6.31 20.65 22.92
C LYS A 365 -5.24 21.69 22.49
N LYS A 366 -4.41 21.34 21.49
CA LYS A 366 -3.34 22.21 20.96
C LYS A 366 -3.29 22.12 19.43
N ILE A 367 -3.25 23.28 18.77
CA ILE A 367 -2.93 23.35 17.34
C ILE A 367 -1.42 23.13 17.20
N ASN A 368 -1.04 22.18 16.37
CA ASN A 368 0.35 21.95 16.02
C ASN A 368 0.55 22.34 14.55
N LEU A 369 1.48 23.26 14.28
CA LEU A 369 1.79 23.76 12.94
C LEU A 369 2.19 22.63 11.97
N ASN A 370 2.86 21.58 12.46
CA ASN A 370 3.22 20.43 11.65
C ASN A 370 1.98 19.64 11.18
N SER A 371 0.97 19.51 12.06
CA SER A 371 -0.31 18.87 11.71
C SER A 371 -1.12 19.72 10.73
N LEU A 372 -1.13 21.03 10.92
CA LEU A 372 -1.78 21.99 10.01
C LEU A 372 -1.12 21.98 8.63
N GLY A 373 0.20 22.05 8.59
CA GLY A 373 0.98 21.98 7.34
C GLY A 373 0.73 20.67 6.59
N TRP A 374 0.63 19.55 7.30
CA TRP A 374 0.29 18.26 6.70
C TRP A 374 -1.15 18.23 6.13
N MET A 375 -2.10 18.79 6.84
CA MET A 375 -3.48 18.91 6.36
C MET A 375 -3.53 19.72 5.06
N ILE A 376 -2.88 20.87 5.01
CA ILE A 376 -2.82 21.73 3.80
C ILE A 376 -2.16 20.97 2.66
N GLN A 377 -1.04 20.29 2.93
CA GLN A 377 -0.36 19.48 1.91
C GLN A 377 -1.23 18.35 1.37
N ARG A 378 -1.97 17.63 2.24
CA ARG A 378 -2.90 16.57 1.83
C ARG A 378 -4.04 17.12 0.97
N LEU A 379 -4.64 18.22 1.37
CA LEU A 379 -5.67 18.90 0.58
C LEU A 379 -5.13 19.27 -0.80
N ARG A 380 -3.96 19.91 -0.88
CA ARG A 380 -3.31 20.23 -2.15
C ARG A 380 -3.11 18.99 -3.03
N MET A 381 -2.51 17.93 -2.48
CA MET A 381 -2.24 16.70 -3.24
C MET A 381 -3.52 16.09 -3.80
N ASN A 382 -4.60 16.11 -3.03
CA ASN A 382 -5.88 15.57 -3.43
C ASN A 382 -6.58 16.43 -4.49
N MET A 383 -6.47 17.76 -4.35
CA MET A 383 -6.96 18.69 -5.37
C MET A 383 -6.19 18.56 -6.69
N THR A 384 -4.86 18.38 -6.61
CA THR A 384 -4.04 18.10 -7.80
C THR A 384 -4.41 16.76 -8.42
N TRP A 385 -4.58 15.70 -7.62
CA TRP A 385 -4.96 14.37 -8.14
C TRP A 385 -6.31 14.40 -8.88
N PHE A 386 -7.30 15.07 -8.30
CA PHE A 386 -8.63 15.19 -8.91
C PHE A 386 -8.65 16.20 -10.08
N GLY A 387 -8.12 17.39 -9.87
CA GLY A 387 -8.33 18.55 -10.73
C GLY A 387 -7.36 18.67 -11.89
N LEU A 388 -6.09 18.24 -11.74
CA LEU A 388 -5.08 18.44 -12.78
C LEU A 388 -5.42 17.74 -14.11
N PRO A 389 -5.84 16.46 -14.13
CA PRO A 389 -6.27 15.82 -15.38
C PRO A 389 -7.46 16.52 -16.03
N ILE A 390 -8.44 16.97 -15.24
CA ILE A 390 -9.62 17.70 -15.73
C ILE A 390 -9.19 19.03 -16.34
N ALA A 391 -8.37 19.80 -15.64
CA ALA A 391 -7.89 21.10 -16.11
C ALA A 391 -7.05 20.97 -17.38
N PHE A 392 -6.21 19.93 -17.47
CA PHE A 392 -5.45 19.64 -18.69
C PHE A 392 -6.36 19.34 -19.87
N LEU A 393 -7.31 18.40 -19.72
CA LEU A 393 -8.26 18.05 -20.79
C LEU A 393 -9.12 19.25 -21.19
N TYR A 394 -9.59 20.04 -20.22
CA TYR A 394 -10.32 21.28 -20.51
C TYR A 394 -9.48 22.26 -21.34
N THR A 395 -8.21 22.46 -20.98
CA THR A 395 -7.30 23.37 -21.71
C THR A 395 -7.08 22.90 -23.15
N ILE A 396 -6.91 21.59 -23.37
CA ILE A 396 -6.79 21.00 -24.71
C ILE A 396 -8.07 21.24 -25.52
N ILE A 397 -9.23 20.96 -24.97
CA ILE A 397 -10.53 21.16 -25.65
C ILE A 397 -10.70 22.65 -26.03
N VAL A 398 -10.48 23.57 -25.08
CA VAL A 398 -10.59 25.00 -25.33
C VAL A 398 -9.60 25.47 -26.41
N ALA A 399 -8.36 24.98 -26.39
CA ALA A 399 -7.36 25.32 -27.41
C ALA A 399 -7.77 24.85 -28.82
N ILE A 400 -8.33 23.63 -28.92
CA ILE A 400 -8.83 23.09 -30.19
C ILE A 400 -10.03 23.88 -30.69
N LEU A 401 -11.02 24.15 -29.86
CA LEU A 401 -12.24 24.90 -30.24
C LEU A 401 -11.93 26.33 -30.69
N ASN A 402 -10.92 26.95 -30.07
CA ASN A 402 -10.48 28.30 -30.46
C ASN A 402 -9.36 28.31 -31.53
N GLN A 403 -9.02 27.13 -32.08
CA GLN A 403 -7.95 26.96 -33.06
C GLN A 403 -6.61 27.60 -32.63
N ASN A 404 -6.36 27.60 -31.29
CA ASN A 404 -5.17 28.25 -30.73
C ASN A 404 -4.05 27.22 -30.54
N ILE A 405 -3.25 27.04 -31.58
CA ILE A 405 -2.10 26.12 -31.63
C ILE A 405 -1.08 26.49 -30.53
N GLY A 406 -0.90 27.77 -30.22
CA GLY A 406 0.05 28.24 -29.21
C GLY A 406 -0.31 27.71 -27.80
N ILE A 407 -1.57 27.85 -27.38
CA ILE A 407 -2.05 27.34 -26.10
C ILE A 407 -1.94 25.79 -26.07
N LEU A 408 -2.34 25.14 -27.18
CA LEU A 408 -2.27 23.67 -27.29
C LEU A 408 -0.83 23.16 -27.10
N THR A 409 0.13 23.79 -27.82
CA THR A 409 1.55 23.42 -27.76
C THR A 409 2.13 23.64 -26.36
N VAL A 410 1.92 24.84 -25.78
CA VAL A 410 2.45 25.18 -24.45
C VAL A 410 1.86 24.26 -23.38
N ALA A 411 0.55 24.02 -23.35
CA ALA A 411 -0.09 23.14 -22.38
C ALA A 411 0.44 21.71 -22.47
N THR A 412 0.56 21.19 -23.70
CA THR A 412 1.04 19.81 -23.92
C THR A 412 2.51 19.67 -23.52
N LEU A 413 3.39 20.56 -23.96
CA LEU A 413 4.81 20.51 -23.63
C LEU A 413 5.05 20.66 -22.12
N THR A 414 4.32 21.57 -21.47
CA THR A 414 4.44 21.78 -20.02
C THR A 414 3.98 20.56 -19.25
N TYR A 415 2.86 19.96 -19.63
CA TYR A 415 2.36 18.73 -18.99
C TYR A 415 3.32 17.55 -19.18
N LEU A 416 3.84 17.35 -20.40
CA LEU A 416 4.83 16.31 -20.70
C LEU A 416 6.15 16.52 -19.93
N SER A 417 6.60 17.78 -19.82
CA SER A 417 7.80 18.12 -19.04
C SER A 417 7.62 17.78 -17.55
N MET A 418 6.46 18.09 -16.99
CA MET A 418 6.12 17.71 -15.62
C MET A 418 6.18 16.18 -15.45
N ILE A 419 5.51 15.42 -16.33
CA ILE A 419 5.50 13.95 -16.31
C ILE A 419 6.93 13.39 -16.40
N LEU A 420 7.74 13.92 -17.33
CA LEU A 420 9.14 13.48 -17.51
C LEU A 420 9.97 13.70 -16.24
N LEU A 421 9.89 14.89 -15.65
CA LEU A 421 10.66 15.23 -14.45
C LEU A 421 10.25 14.38 -13.23
N GLU A 422 8.95 14.22 -13.01
CA GLU A 422 8.45 13.47 -11.87
C GLU A 422 8.68 11.96 -12.03
N TYR A 423 8.09 11.37 -13.06
CA TYR A 423 8.05 9.93 -13.22
C TYR A 423 9.33 9.35 -13.81
N GLY A 424 10.05 10.12 -14.64
CA GLY A 424 11.40 9.75 -15.08
C GLY A 424 12.36 9.58 -13.89
N SER A 425 12.26 10.48 -12.90
CA SER A 425 13.02 10.38 -11.65
C SER A 425 12.66 9.12 -10.85
N ILE A 426 11.38 8.81 -10.75
CA ILE A 426 10.88 7.63 -10.03
C ILE A 426 11.26 6.32 -10.73
N ILE A 427 11.14 6.25 -12.06
CA ILE A 427 11.58 5.09 -12.85
C ILE A 427 13.05 4.80 -12.59
N ARG A 428 13.91 5.84 -12.64
CA ARG A 428 15.33 5.70 -12.33
C ARG A 428 15.58 5.23 -10.90
N LEU A 429 14.84 5.75 -9.92
CA LEU A 429 14.95 5.34 -8.53
C LEU A 429 14.57 3.87 -8.36
N LEU A 430 13.46 3.43 -8.94
CA LEU A 430 12.99 2.05 -8.87
C LEU A 430 13.98 1.06 -9.49
N GLU A 431 14.55 1.35 -10.65
CA GLU A 431 15.56 0.49 -11.27
C GLU A 431 16.79 0.31 -10.38
N ASN A 432 17.21 1.38 -9.69
CA ASN A 432 18.38 1.34 -8.82
C ASN A 432 18.10 0.61 -7.49
N THR A 433 16.87 0.58 -7.02
CA THR A 433 16.53 0.09 -5.67
C THR A 433 15.83 -1.27 -5.67
N SER A 434 14.99 -1.57 -6.68
CA SER A 434 14.14 -2.78 -6.69
C SER A 434 14.77 -4.02 -7.34
N LYS A 435 15.88 -3.87 -8.07
CA LYS A 435 16.48 -4.91 -8.93
C LYS A 435 15.52 -5.46 -10.01
N ILE A 436 14.34 -4.87 -10.21
CA ILE A 436 13.40 -5.26 -11.25
C ILE A 436 13.75 -4.54 -12.55
N LYS A 437 13.90 -5.30 -13.64
CA LYS A 437 14.05 -4.73 -14.99
C LYS A 437 12.71 -4.24 -15.48
N LEU A 438 12.50 -2.94 -15.47
CA LEU A 438 11.23 -2.33 -15.90
C LEU A 438 11.05 -2.39 -17.44
N GLY A 439 12.14 -2.44 -18.20
CA GLY A 439 12.13 -2.48 -19.66
C GLY A 439 12.37 -1.13 -20.33
N ASN A 440 11.80 -0.92 -21.51
CA ASN A 440 12.03 0.31 -22.27
C ASN A 440 11.42 1.54 -21.56
N LYS A 441 12.28 2.45 -21.10
CA LYS A 441 11.92 3.64 -20.30
C LYS A 441 10.96 4.57 -21.05
N PHE A 442 11.13 4.73 -22.33
CA PHE A 442 10.25 5.59 -23.14
C PHE A 442 8.83 5.02 -23.19
N LYS A 443 8.68 3.71 -23.43
CA LYS A 443 7.36 3.04 -23.38
C LYS A 443 6.71 3.17 -22.01
N ILE A 444 7.49 2.98 -20.93
CA ILE A 444 7.00 3.10 -19.56
C ILE A 444 6.52 4.53 -19.29
N LEU A 445 7.29 5.52 -19.72
CA LEU A 445 6.91 6.92 -19.58
C LEU A 445 5.61 7.24 -20.33
N LEU A 446 5.43 6.72 -21.55
CA LEU A 446 4.15 6.84 -22.28
C LEU A 446 2.98 6.20 -21.53
N TYR A 447 3.17 5.00 -20.99
CA TYR A 447 2.14 4.34 -20.19
C TYR A 447 1.82 5.12 -18.93
N THR A 448 2.83 5.71 -18.29
CA THR A 448 2.66 6.54 -17.09
C THR A 448 1.94 7.84 -17.41
N THR A 449 2.25 8.45 -18.54
CA THR A 449 1.53 9.64 -19.04
C THR A 449 0.05 9.35 -19.24
N ALA A 450 -0.28 8.25 -19.92
CA ALA A 450 -1.67 7.81 -20.09
C ALA A 450 -2.35 7.55 -18.72
N ALA A 451 -1.68 6.85 -17.81
CA ALA A 451 -2.19 6.60 -16.47
C ALA A 451 -2.42 7.89 -15.67
N ALA A 452 -1.48 8.84 -15.72
CA ALA A 452 -1.59 10.14 -15.04
C ALA A 452 -2.78 10.95 -15.56
N THR A 453 -3.00 10.94 -16.89
CA THR A 453 -4.11 11.68 -17.55
C THR A 453 -5.49 11.16 -17.12
N ILE A 454 -5.62 9.87 -16.80
CA ILE A 454 -6.88 9.26 -16.36
C ILE A 454 -6.87 8.90 -14.87
N SER A 455 -5.90 9.38 -14.11
CA SER A 455 -5.73 9.00 -12.69
C SER A 455 -6.89 9.42 -11.79
N ASN A 456 -7.68 10.41 -12.21
CA ASN A 456 -8.85 10.90 -11.50
C ASN A 456 -10.11 10.02 -11.63
N ILE A 457 -10.07 8.90 -12.36
CA ILE A 457 -11.19 7.93 -12.43
C ILE A 457 -11.57 7.43 -11.02
N GLY A 458 -10.58 7.13 -10.16
CA GLY A 458 -10.85 6.73 -8.77
C GLY A 458 -11.53 7.84 -7.95
N PRO A 459 -10.97 9.06 -7.90
CA PRO A 459 -11.65 10.23 -7.34
C PRO A 459 -13.08 10.45 -7.84
N ILE A 460 -13.30 10.42 -9.17
CA ILE A 460 -14.64 10.58 -9.77
C ILE A 460 -15.57 9.46 -9.28
N TYR A 461 -15.12 8.20 -9.34
CA TYR A 461 -15.90 7.08 -8.84
C TYR A 461 -16.26 7.23 -7.34
N SER A 462 -15.35 7.77 -6.54
CA SER A 462 -15.59 8.05 -5.11
C SER A 462 -16.72 9.06 -4.87
N LEU A 463 -16.88 10.05 -5.76
CA LEU A 463 -17.92 11.06 -5.66
C LEU A 463 -19.31 10.51 -6.06
N ILE A 464 -19.34 9.60 -7.04
CA ILE A 464 -20.58 9.04 -7.59
C ILE A 464 -21.06 7.84 -6.76
N SER A 465 -20.12 7.03 -6.24
CA SER A 465 -20.43 5.81 -5.50
C SER A 465 -20.85 6.11 -4.08
N GLN A 466 -22.14 5.86 -3.76
CA GLN A 466 -22.67 5.98 -2.40
C GLN A 466 -22.31 4.81 -1.48
N LYS A 467 -21.61 3.79 -1.97
CA LYS A 467 -21.27 2.58 -1.20
C LYS A 467 -20.30 2.90 -0.07
N LYS A 468 -20.74 2.63 1.17
CA LYS A 468 -19.96 2.79 2.41
C LYS A 468 -19.03 1.62 2.71
N GLU A 469 -18.90 0.61 1.84
CA GLU A 469 -18.13 -0.59 2.12
C GLU A 469 -16.63 -0.35 1.90
N LYS A 470 -15.80 -0.73 2.87
CA LYS A 470 -14.36 -0.90 2.67
C LYS A 470 -14.16 -2.12 1.75
N TYR A 471 -13.66 -1.88 0.55
CA TYR A 471 -13.36 -2.96 -0.39
C TYR A 471 -11.99 -3.57 -0.08
N LYS A 472 -11.94 -4.90 -0.02
CA LYS A 472 -10.69 -5.62 -0.16
C LYS A 472 -10.19 -5.45 -1.59
N THR A 473 -8.90 -5.18 -1.76
CA THR A 473 -8.26 -5.24 -3.07
C THR A 473 -8.23 -6.70 -3.51
N ILE A 474 -9.01 -7.05 -4.53
CA ILE A 474 -8.94 -8.36 -5.17
C ILE A 474 -7.70 -8.33 -6.07
N ARG A 475 -6.77 -9.24 -5.84
CA ARG A 475 -5.47 -9.30 -6.51
C ARG A 475 -5.39 -10.46 -7.50
#